data_3288c6c5cdff52ae3cee4b30f0b632fe
#
_entry.id   3288c6c5cdff52ae3cee4b30f0b632fe
#
_cell.length_a   1.000
_cell.length_b   1.000
_cell.length_c   1.000
_cell.angle_alpha   90.00
_cell.angle_beta   90.00
_cell.angle_gamma   90.00
#
_symmetry.space_group_name_H-M   'P 1'
#
loop_
_entity.id
_entity.type
_entity.pdbx_description
1 polymer ?
#
loop_
_entity_poly.entity_id
_entity_poly.type
_entity_poly.pdbx_seq_one_letter_code
_entity_poly.pdbx_strand_id
1 'polypeptide(L)'
;MEHQLTIYNTLNRKKELFVPLHAPHVGMYVCGPTVYGDPHLGHARPAITFDLLFRYLTHIGYKVRYVRNITDVGHLEHDADEGEDKIAKKARLEQLEPMEVAQYYINRYHKAMDALNVLSPSIEPHASGHIIEQIELVKEILKNGYAYESEGSVYFDVEKYNKDHHYGKLSGRNLDDVLNTTRELDGQSEKHNPADFAFWKCAQPEHIMRWPSPWSDGFPGWHAECTAMGKKYLGEHFDIHGGGMDLIFPHHECEIAQSVASQGEDMVHYWMHNNMLTVNGQKMGKSYGNFITLEELFKGTHPMLEQAYSPMTIRFFTLQAHYRSTVDFSNEALQAAEKGLARLMDAVHGLDKITPAATSTIDVKSLRAKCYEAMNDDLNSPIVIAHLFDGAKMVNNILAGNDSITAEDLKELKETFHLFCFDILGLQEDNASNEEREAAFGKVVDMLLEERSKAKANKDWATSDKIRNELTALCFEIKDGKDGSEWKLNK
;
A
#
# COMPACT_ATOMS: atom_id res chain seq x y z
N MET A 1 24.42 -2.25 15.45
CA MET A 1 23.58 -3.33 16.06
C MET A 1 23.17 -4.25 14.94
N GLU A 2 23.32 -5.54 15.09
CA GLU A 2 22.79 -6.50 14.12
C GLU A 2 21.28 -6.52 14.31
N HIS A 3 20.54 -6.07 13.31
CA HIS A 3 19.07 -6.03 13.37
C HIS A 3 18.54 -7.46 13.19
N GLN A 4 17.96 -8.02 14.24
CA GLN A 4 17.34 -9.35 14.21
C GLN A 4 15.85 -9.20 13.92
N LEU A 5 15.50 -8.93 12.65
CA LEU A 5 14.11 -8.87 12.23
C LEU A 5 13.47 -10.25 12.30
N THR A 6 12.37 -10.36 13.01
CA THR A 6 11.45 -11.51 12.95
C THR A 6 10.22 -11.12 12.15
N ILE A 7 9.70 -12.05 11.35
CA ILE A 7 8.46 -11.87 10.59
C ILE A 7 7.55 -13.09 10.78
N TYR A 8 6.25 -12.85 10.76
CA TYR A 8 5.28 -13.95 10.84
C TYR A 8 5.14 -14.63 9.50
N ASN A 9 5.53 -15.91 9.43
CA ASN A 9 5.36 -16.73 8.25
C ASN A 9 4.01 -17.46 8.32
N THR A 10 3.10 -17.12 7.42
CA THR A 10 1.76 -17.72 7.36
C THR A 10 1.81 -19.22 7.11
N LEU A 11 2.79 -19.69 6.32
CA LEU A 11 2.96 -21.11 6.03
C LEU A 11 3.22 -21.94 7.31
N ASN A 12 4.10 -21.43 8.17
CA ASN A 12 4.51 -22.09 9.41
C ASN A 12 3.71 -21.62 10.64
N ARG A 13 2.86 -20.58 10.48
CA ARG A 13 1.99 -20.00 11.52
C ARG A 13 2.75 -19.53 12.78
N LYS A 14 3.98 -19.04 12.61
CA LYS A 14 4.84 -18.56 13.70
C LYS A 14 5.71 -17.39 13.22
N LYS A 15 6.20 -16.61 14.18
CA LYS A 15 7.29 -15.64 13.93
C LYS A 15 8.60 -16.38 13.74
N GLU A 16 9.34 -16.02 12.71
CA GLU A 16 10.63 -16.59 12.36
C GLU A 16 11.65 -15.50 12.17
N LEU A 17 12.89 -15.76 12.54
CA LEU A 17 14.00 -14.86 12.23
C LEU A 17 14.12 -14.76 10.71
N PHE A 18 14.11 -13.54 10.21
CA PHE A 18 14.28 -13.31 8.77
C PHE A 18 15.73 -13.53 8.36
N VAL A 19 15.94 -14.53 7.53
CA VAL A 19 17.24 -14.86 6.94
C VAL A 19 17.07 -14.92 5.43
N PRO A 20 17.60 -13.95 4.66
CA PRO A 20 17.46 -13.96 3.22
C PRO A 20 18.25 -15.07 2.58
N LEU A 21 17.75 -15.62 1.48
CA LEU A 21 18.41 -16.69 0.70
C LEU A 21 19.77 -16.26 0.17
N HIS A 22 19.93 -14.99 -0.18
CA HIS A 22 21.13 -14.46 -0.84
C HIS A 22 21.54 -13.08 -0.28
N ALA A 23 21.83 -12.99 1.03
CA ALA A 23 22.23 -11.74 1.65
C ALA A 23 23.36 -11.01 0.88
N PRO A 24 23.33 -9.70 0.70
CA PRO A 24 22.32 -8.76 1.21
C PRO A 24 21.08 -8.59 0.32
N HIS A 25 20.90 -9.42 -0.72
CA HIS A 25 19.79 -9.32 -1.66
C HIS A 25 18.56 -10.02 -1.11
N VAL A 26 17.40 -9.40 -1.28
CA VAL A 26 16.08 -9.91 -0.88
C VAL A 26 15.15 -9.83 -2.09
N GLY A 27 14.55 -10.95 -2.46
CA GLY A 27 13.47 -11.03 -3.43
C GLY A 27 12.11 -10.90 -2.74
N MET A 28 11.30 -9.91 -3.12
CA MET A 28 9.97 -9.70 -2.56
C MET A 28 8.95 -9.58 -3.69
N TYR A 29 7.93 -10.43 -3.68
CA TYR A 29 6.78 -10.36 -4.59
C TYR A 29 5.52 -10.02 -3.80
N VAL A 30 4.71 -9.10 -4.29
CA VAL A 30 3.41 -8.75 -3.69
C VAL A 30 2.35 -8.74 -4.78
N CYS A 31 1.23 -9.43 -4.55
CA CYS A 31 0.10 -9.38 -5.46
C CYS A 31 -0.43 -7.95 -5.61
N GLY A 32 -0.51 -7.51 -6.85
CA GLY A 32 -0.97 -6.18 -7.23
C GLY A 32 -2.47 -6.11 -7.53
N PRO A 33 -2.97 -4.97 -7.97
CA PRO A 33 -4.38 -4.76 -8.25
C PRO A 33 -4.84 -5.38 -9.56
N THR A 34 -6.11 -5.78 -9.63
CA THR A 34 -6.83 -5.94 -10.89
C THR A 34 -7.41 -4.59 -11.32
N VAL A 35 -7.04 -4.13 -12.51
CA VAL A 35 -7.25 -2.74 -12.95
C VAL A 35 -8.54 -2.55 -13.74
N TYR A 36 -9.68 -2.81 -13.11
CA TYR A 36 -11.03 -2.59 -13.69
C TYR A 36 -11.86 -1.56 -12.94
N GLY A 37 -11.33 -0.95 -11.88
CA GLY A 37 -12.02 0.02 -11.04
C GLY A 37 -11.08 0.86 -10.21
N ASP A 38 -11.65 1.88 -9.58
CA ASP A 38 -10.90 2.80 -8.74
C ASP A 38 -10.26 2.11 -7.53
N PRO A 39 -9.04 2.53 -7.14
CA PRO A 39 -8.41 2.04 -5.93
C PRO A 39 -9.22 2.42 -4.69
N HIS A 40 -9.29 1.50 -3.75
CA HIS A 40 -10.06 1.64 -2.51
C HIS A 40 -9.22 1.24 -1.28
N LEU A 41 -9.78 1.37 -0.10
CA LEU A 41 -9.11 1.05 1.18
C LEU A 41 -8.49 -0.36 1.21
N GLY A 42 -9.14 -1.34 0.56
CA GLY A 42 -8.61 -2.70 0.44
C GLY A 42 -7.30 -2.78 -0.34
N HIS A 43 -7.04 -1.85 -1.28
CA HIS A 43 -5.76 -1.72 -1.96
C HIS A 43 -4.73 -0.94 -1.14
N ALA A 44 -5.17 0.07 -0.38
CA ALA A 44 -4.27 0.88 0.44
C ALA A 44 -3.59 0.06 1.53
N ARG A 45 -4.32 -0.85 2.17
CA ARG A 45 -3.81 -1.61 3.30
C ARG A 45 -2.61 -2.50 2.94
N PRO A 46 -2.67 -3.42 1.96
CA PRO A 46 -1.49 -4.18 1.54
C PRO A 46 -0.38 -3.27 1.01
N ALA A 47 -0.71 -2.23 0.25
CA ALA A 47 0.28 -1.31 -0.29
C ALA A 47 1.10 -0.63 0.82
N ILE A 48 0.45 -0.09 1.86
CA ILE A 48 1.12 0.53 3.01
C ILE A 48 1.90 -0.51 3.84
N THR A 49 1.34 -1.71 4.03
CA THR A 49 1.99 -2.78 4.79
C THR A 49 3.31 -3.21 4.15
N PHE A 50 3.30 -3.47 2.85
CA PHE A 50 4.51 -3.93 2.15
C PHE A 50 5.46 -2.79 1.81
N ASP A 51 4.99 -1.54 1.74
CA ASP A 51 5.84 -0.36 1.71
C ASP A 51 6.63 -0.19 3.03
N LEU A 52 5.97 -0.41 4.18
CA LEU A 52 6.65 -0.41 5.48
C LEU A 52 7.75 -1.49 5.54
N LEU A 53 7.45 -2.70 5.07
CA LEU A 53 8.44 -3.78 5.00
C LEU A 53 9.60 -3.42 4.06
N PHE A 54 9.31 -2.91 2.86
CA PHE A 54 10.29 -2.50 1.87
C PHE A 54 11.23 -1.42 2.40
N ARG A 55 10.65 -0.37 3.02
CA ARG A 55 11.42 0.71 3.66
C ARG A 55 12.31 0.18 4.77
N TYR A 56 11.77 -0.66 5.64
CA TYR A 56 12.51 -1.18 6.77
C TYR A 56 13.64 -2.14 6.36
N LEU A 57 13.39 -3.07 5.45
CA LEU A 57 14.44 -3.94 4.90
C LEU A 57 15.56 -3.13 4.25
N THR A 58 15.22 -2.11 3.48
CA THR A 58 16.20 -1.21 2.85
C THR A 58 17.01 -0.45 3.90
N HIS A 59 16.35 0.06 4.94
CA HIS A 59 16.99 0.78 6.03
C HIS A 59 18.00 -0.08 6.81
N ILE A 60 17.66 -1.34 7.09
CA ILE A 60 18.58 -2.25 7.80
C ILE A 60 19.65 -2.88 6.89
N GLY A 61 19.78 -2.41 5.64
CA GLY A 61 20.91 -2.66 4.76
C GLY A 61 20.68 -3.73 3.69
N TYR A 62 19.46 -4.25 3.52
CA TYR A 62 19.18 -5.18 2.44
C TYR A 62 18.96 -4.46 1.09
N LYS A 63 19.31 -5.15 0.01
CA LYS A 63 19.04 -4.74 -1.38
C LYS A 63 17.80 -5.47 -1.87
N VAL A 64 16.66 -4.83 -1.73
CA VAL A 64 15.37 -5.46 -2.04
C VAL A 64 15.03 -5.30 -3.52
N ARG A 65 14.79 -6.42 -4.22
CA ARG A 65 14.10 -6.43 -5.50
C ARG A 65 12.63 -6.66 -5.25
N TYR A 66 11.86 -5.59 -5.30
CA TYR A 66 10.43 -5.60 -5.06
C TYR A 66 9.68 -5.70 -6.38
N VAL A 67 8.89 -6.77 -6.55
CA VAL A 67 8.01 -7.01 -7.71
C VAL A 67 6.57 -6.92 -7.24
N ARG A 68 5.76 -6.13 -7.94
CA ARG A 68 4.30 -6.04 -7.74
C ARG A 68 3.64 -6.03 -9.09
N ASN A 69 2.79 -7.01 -9.38
CA ASN A 69 2.16 -7.12 -10.68
C ASN A 69 0.97 -6.18 -10.87
N ILE A 70 0.57 -6.03 -12.12
CA ILE A 70 -0.72 -5.50 -12.55
C ILE A 70 -1.49 -6.63 -13.23
N THR A 71 -2.67 -6.98 -12.69
CA THR A 71 -3.58 -7.93 -13.32
C THR A 71 -4.47 -7.17 -14.30
N ASP A 72 -4.12 -7.23 -15.57
CA ASP A 72 -4.79 -6.54 -16.69
C ASP A 72 -5.48 -7.51 -17.66
N VAL A 73 -5.55 -8.82 -17.32
CA VAL A 73 -6.25 -9.88 -18.06
C VAL A 73 -6.53 -11.10 -17.17
N GLY A 74 -7.52 -11.90 -17.54
CA GLY A 74 -7.71 -13.23 -16.99
C GLY A 74 -8.42 -13.31 -15.63
N HIS A 75 -8.85 -12.19 -15.06
CA HIS A 75 -9.60 -12.16 -13.81
C HIS A 75 -11.11 -12.09 -14.09
N LEU A 76 -11.74 -13.24 -14.05
CA LEU A 76 -13.16 -13.39 -14.35
C LEU A 76 -14.06 -12.94 -13.19
N GLU A 77 -15.34 -12.76 -13.49
CA GLU A 77 -16.35 -12.40 -12.50
C GLU A 77 -16.46 -13.45 -11.39
N HIS A 78 -16.79 -13.00 -10.18
CA HIS A 78 -16.95 -13.83 -8.98
C HIS A 78 -15.72 -14.64 -8.55
N ASP A 79 -14.51 -14.26 -9.08
CA ASP A 79 -13.25 -14.99 -8.86
C ASP A 79 -13.38 -16.49 -9.23
N ALA A 80 -14.18 -16.76 -10.25
CA ALA A 80 -14.47 -18.07 -10.81
C ALA A 80 -13.68 -18.31 -12.11
N ASP A 81 -13.69 -19.56 -12.60
CA ASP A 81 -13.10 -19.92 -13.90
C ASP A 81 -14.06 -19.71 -15.08
N GLU A 82 -15.22 -19.11 -14.83
CA GLU A 82 -16.26 -18.84 -15.80
C GLU A 82 -16.85 -17.45 -15.63
N GLY A 83 -17.42 -16.92 -16.70
CA GLY A 83 -17.94 -15.58 -16.73
C GLY A 83 -17.11 -14.67 -17.63
N GLU A 84 -17.51 -13.42 -17.72
CA GLU A 84 -16.79 -12.41 -18.49
C GLU A 84 -15.58 -11.89 -17.70
N ASP A 85 -14.48 -11.63 -18.39
CA ASP A 85 -13.33 -10.92 -17.79
C ASP A 85 -13.76 -9.54 -17.28
N LYS A 86 -13.37 -9.17 -16.05
CA LYS A 86 -13.79 -7.93 -15.37
C LYS A 86 -13.45 -6.67 -16.18
N ILE A 87 -12.30 -6.67 -16.85
CA ILE A 87 -11.84 -5.53 -17.67
C ILE A 87 -12.60 -5.51 -18.99
N ALA A 88 -12.75 -6.67 -19.66
CA ALA A 88 -13.50 -6.78 -20.90
C ALA A 88 -14.97 -6.37 -20.72
N LYS A 89 -15.60 -6.81 -19.63
CA LYS A 89 -16.98 -6.39 -19.30
C LYS A 89 -17.07 -4.88 -19.12
N LYS A 90 -16.14 -4.29 -18.38
CA LYS A 90 -16.10 -2.83 -18.16
C LYS A 90 -15.92 -2.09 -19.47
N ALA A 91 -15.00 -2.54 -20.32
CA ALA A 91 -14.74 -1.97 -21.65
C ALA A 91 -15.99 -2.01 -22.54
N ARG A 92 -16.66 -3.15 -22.58
CA ARG A 92 -17.91 -3.31 -23.35
C ARG A 92 -19.02 -2.36 -22.86
N LEU A 93 -19.19 -2.23 -21.55
CA LEU A 93 -20.21 -1.34 -20.96
C LEU A 93 -19.92 0.14 -21.24
N GLU A 94 -18.66 0.54 -21.30
CA GLU A 94 -18.22 1.91 -21.54
C GLU A 94 -17.87 2.20 -23.02
N GLN A 95 -17.99 1.20 -23.90
CA GLN A 95 -17.64 1.28 -25.32
C GLN A 95 -16.16 1.67 -25.57
N LEU A 96 -15.27 1.09 -24.78
CA LEU A 96 -13.82 1.30 -24.81
C LEU A 96 -13.10 -0.02 -25.18
N GLU A 97 -11.82 0.09 -25.52
CA GLU A 97 -10.94 -1.07 -25.63
C GLU A 97 -10.49 -1.55 -24.22
N PRO A 98 -10.36 -2.87 -23.96
CA PRO A 98 -9.93 -3.38 -22.65
C PRO A 98 -8.64 -2.75 -22.14
N MET A 99 -7.63 -2.58 -23.00
CA MET A 99 -6.36 -1.96 -22.61
C MET A 99 -6.47 -0.46 -22.32
N GLU A 100 -7.46 0.23 -22.88
CA GLU A 100 -7.78 1.63 -22.54
C GLU A 100 -8.34 1.71 -21.11
N VAL A 101 -9.25 0.80 -20.76
CA VAL A 101 -9.77 0.66 -19.38
C VAL A 101 -8.64 0.35 -18.41
N ALA A 102 -7.82 -0.66 -18.72
CA ALA A 102 -6.68 -1.03 -17.87
C ALA A 102 -5.74 0.15 -17.62
N GLN A 103 -5.33 0.86 -18.70
CA GLN A 103 -4.43 2.01 -18.60
C GLN A 103 -5.03 3.15 -17.76
N TYR A 104 -6.33 3.42 -17.91
CA TYR A 104 -7.02 4.44 -17.13
C TYR A 104 -6.95 4.14 -15.62
N TYR A 105 -7.27 2.90 -15.21
CA TYR A 105 -7.26 2.52 -13.80
C TYR A 105 -5.85 2.30 -13.23
N ILE A 106 -4.87 1.89 -14.04
CA ILE A 106 -3.46 1.86 -13.65
C ILE A 106 -3.01 3.27 -13.23
N ASN A 107 -3.28 4.28 -14.06
CA ASN A 107 -2.89 5.67 -13.76
C ASN A 107 -3.56 6.17 -12.48
N ARG A 108 -4.81 5.83 -12.24
CA ARG A 108 -5.54 6.19 -11.01
C ARG A 108 -4.98 5.46 -9.79
N TYR A 109 -4.61 4.19 -9.96
CA TYR A 109 -3.95 3.43 -8.91
C TYR A 109 -2.61 4.05 -8.52
N HIS A 110 -1.74 4.34 -9.48
CA HIS A 110 -0.45 4.98 -9.22
C HIS A 110 -0.63 6.33 -8.52
N LYS A 111 -1.52 7.19 -9.02
CA LYS A 111 -1.81 8.48 -8.39
C LYS A 111 -2.25 8.34 -6.92
N ALA A 112 -3.06 7.34 -6.62
CA ALA A 112 -3.50 7.09 -5.25
C ALA A 112 -2.35 6.55 -4.36
N MET A 113 -1.49 5.68 -4.91
CA MET A 113 -0.31 5.18 -4.19
C MET A 113 0.73 6.28 -3.93
N ASP A 114 0.97 7.15 -4.90
CA ASP A 114 1.84 8.33 -4.75
C ASP A 114 1.31 9.26 -3.65
N ALA A 115 0.00 9.53 -3.65
CA ALA A 115 -0.63 10.34 -2.60
C ALA A 115 -0.46 9.72 -1.20
N LEU A 116 -0.49 8.39 -1.09
CA LEU A 116 -0.23 7.65 0.15
C LEU A 116 1.27 7.53 0.49
N ASN A 117 2.17 8.11 -0.31
CA ASN A 117 3.63 7.97 -0.20
C ASN A 117 4.10 6.50 -0.19
N VAL A 118 3.45 5.66 -0.97
CA VAL A 118 3.87 4.28 -1.20
C VAL A 118 4.96 4.28 -2.26
N LEU A 119 6.12 3.71 -1.96
CA LEU A 119 7.24 3.62 -2.90
C LEU A 119 6.89 2.70 -4.07
N SER A 120 7.32 3.09 -5.25
CA SER A 120 7.18 2.25 -6.43
C SER A 120 7.96 0.94 -6.28
N PRO A 121 7.43 -0.19 -6.79
CA PRO A 121 8.21 -1.42 -6.85
C PRO A 121 9.40 -1.28 -7.80
N SER A 122 10.40 -2.16 -7.66
CA SER A 122 11.54 -2.22 -8.59
C SER A 122 11.11 -2.64 -9.99
N ILE A 123 10.10 -3.52 -10.07
CA ILE A 123 9.53 -4.06 -11.31
C ILE A 123 8.01 -4.17 -11.11
N GLU A 124 7.25 -3.66 -12.08
CA GLU A 124 5.78 -3.76 -12.09
C GLU A 124 5.32 -4.47 -13.37
N PRO A 125 5.35 -5.82 -13.40
CA PRO A 125 4.99 -6.58 -14.59
C PRO A 125 3.48 -6.65 -14.78
N HIS A 126 3.04 -6.66 -16.05
CA HIS A 126 1.65 -6.84 -16.43
C HIS A 126 1.38 -8.30 -16.81
N ALA A 127 0.24 -8.84 -16.41
CA ALA A 127 -0.14 -10.22 -16.76
C ALA A 127 -0.22 -10.42 -18.27
N SER A 128 -0.80 -9.46 -19.01
CA SER A 128 -0.88 -9.48 -20.48
C SER A 128 0.48 -9.43 -21.16
N GLY A 129 1.49 -8.83 -20.53
CA GLY A 129 2.86 -8.79 -21.02
C GLY A 129 3.67 -10.07 -20.77
N HIS A 130 3.10 -11.06 -20.06
CA HIS A 130 3.79 -12.29 -19.64
C HIS A 130 3.07 -13.57 -20.05
N ILE A 131 2.34 -13.51 -21.17
CA ILE A 131 1.60 -14.65 -21.72
C ILE A 131 2.53 -15.82 -22.06
N ILE A 132 3.71 -15.55 -22.60
CA ILE A 132 4.69 -16.58 -22.95
C ILE A 132 5.16 -17.33 -21.70
N GLU A 133 5.50 -16.61 -20.64
CA GLU A 133 5.96 -17.19 -19.38
C GLU A 133 4.87 -18.04 -18.71
N GLN A 134 3.62 -17.59 -18.78
CA GLN A 134 2.48 -18.36 -18.28
C GLN A 134 2.25 -19.63 -19.08
N ILE A 135 2.32 -19.56 -20.43
CA ILE A 135 2.22 -20.76 -21.29
C ILE A 135 3.35 -21.75 -20.98
N GLU A 136 4.60 -21.29 -20.82
CA GLU A 136 5.72 -22.17 -20.50
C GLU A 136 5.57 -22.83 -19.12
N LEU A 137 5.10 -22.09 -18.11
CA LEU A 137 4.77 -22.67 -16.79
C LEU A 137 3.72 -23.77 -16.91
N VAL A 138 2.65 -23.53 -17.65
CA VAL A 138 1.57 -24.54 -17.86
C VAL A 138 2.09 -25.78 -18.59
N LYS A 139 2.97 -25.62 -19.59
CA LYS A 139 3.61 -26.75 -20.25
C LYS A 139 4.46 -27.60 -19.31
N GLU A 140 5.22 -26.97 -18.40
CA GLU A 140 6.00 -27.69 -17.38
C GLU A 140 5.08 -28.51 -16.47
N ILE A 141 3.96 -27.94 -16.00
CA ILE A 141 3.00 -28.61 -15.12
C ILE A 141 2.27 -29.75 -15.87
N LEU A 142 1.88 -29.55 -17.14
CA LEU A 142 1.30 -30.58 -18.00
C LEU A 142 2.28 -31.77 -18.18
N LYS A 143 3.55 -31.46 -18.47
CA LYS A 143 4.60 -32.48 -18.62
C LYS A 143 4.79 -33.30 -17.36
N ASN A 144 4.69 -32.67 -16.20
CA ASN A 144 4.79 -33.33 -14.89
C ASN A 144 3.50 -34.07 -14.51
N GLY A 145 2.44 -33.88 -15.29
CA GLY A 145 1.18 -34.63 -15.20
C GLY A 145 0.23 -34.10 -14.15
N TYR A 146 0.35 -32.84 -13.67
CA TYR A 146 -0.56 -32.21 -12.72
C TYR A 146 -1.56 -31.25 -13.38
N ALA A 147 -1.64 -31.26 -14.70
CA ALA A 147 -2.65 -30.56 -15.47
C ALA A 147 -3.17 -31.41 -16.62
N TYR A 148 -4.31 -31.04 -17.18
CA TYR A 148 -4.94 -31.71 -18.30
C TYR A 148 -5.63 -30.70 -19.23
N GLU A 149 -5.76 -31.10 -20.51
CA GLU A 149 -6.49 -30.35 -21.52
C GLU A 149 -7.95 -30.81 -21.59
N SER A 150 -8.89 -29.86 -21.67
CA SER A 150 -10.32 -30.12 -21.88
C SER A 150 -10.91 -29.03 -22.77
N GLU A 151 -11.48 -29.39 -23.92
CA GLU A 151 -12.16 -28.49 -24.88
C GLU A 151 -11.36 -27.25 -25.29
N GLY A 152 -10.01 -27.37 -25.38
CA GLY A 152 -9.10 -26.27 -25.69
C GLY A 152 -8.72 -25.38 -24.50
N SER A 153 -9.24 -25.66 -23.33
CA SER A 153 -8.83 -25.08 -22.05
C SER A 153 -7.83 -26.01 -21.34
N VAL A 154 -7.06 -25.49 -20.37
CA VAL A 154 -6.14 -26.26 -19.53
C VAL A 154 -6.44 -26.03 -18.07
N TYR A 155 -6.56 -27.10 -17.31
CA TYR A 155 -6.89 -27.09 -15.89
C TYR A 155 -5.82 -27.79 -15.06
N PHE A 156 -5.61 -27.29 -13.83
CA PHE A 156 -4.81 -27.95 -12.82
C PHE A 156 -5.63 -29.09 -12.18
N ASP A 157 -5.03 -30.29 -12.07
CA ASP A 157 -5.63 -31.48 -11.45
C ASP A 157 -5.36 -31.47 -9.93
N VAL A 158 -6.25 -30.83 -9.17
CA VAL A 158 -6.10 -30.67 -7.73
C VAL A 158 -6.16 -32.02 -7.01
N GLU A 159 -7.00 -32.94 -7.47
CA GLU A 159 -7.13 -34.25 -6.83
C GLU A 159 -5.85 -35.09 -6.98
N LYS A 160 -5.25 -35.09 -8.18
CA LYS A 160 -3.98 -35.77 -8.43
C LYS A 160 -2.85 -35.14 -7.63
N TYR A 161 -2.76 -33.82 -7.65
CA TYR A 161 -1.77 -33.11 -6.86
C TYR A 161 -1.89 -33.43 -5.36
N ASN A 162 -3.12 -33.44 -4.82
CA ASN A 162 -3.36 -33.73 -3.40
C ASN A 162 -3.03 -35.18 -3.00
N LYS A 163 -2.98 -36.13 -3.94
CA LYS A 163 -2.54 -37.52 -3.67
C LYS A 163 -1.02 -37.60 -3.48
N ASP A 164 -0.26 -36.79 -4.22
CA ASP A 164 1.20 -36.81 -4.21
C ASP A 164 1.78 -35.76 -3.23
N HIS A 165 1.04 -34.66 -3.05
CA HIS A 165 1.41 -33.52 -2.24
C HIS A 165 0.20 -33.12 -1.37
N HIS A 166 0.33 -32.12 -0.51
CA HIS A 166 -0.75 -31.64 0.32
C HIS A 166 -1.30 -30.31 -0.23
N TYR A 167 -2.51 -30.33 -0.85
CA TYR A 167 -3.24 -29.12 -1.21
C TYR A 167 -3.95 -28.55 0.02
N GLY A 168 -3.80 -27.25 0.29
CA GLY A 168 -4.29 -26.60 1.51
C GLY A 168 -3.20 -26.41 2.58
N LYS A 169 -1.93 -26.54 2.21
CA LYS A 169 -0.79 -26.38 3.13
C LYS A 169 -0.73 -24.98 3.75
N LEU A 170 -1.01 -23.92 2.98
CA LEU A 170 -1.00 -22.53 3.43
C LEU A 170 -2.28 -22.17 4.18
N SER A 171 -3.42 -22.51 3.60
CA SER A 171 -4.75 -22.16 4.14
C SER A 171 -5.15 -23.02 5.34
N GLY A 172 -4.58 -24.21 5.46
CA GLY A 172 -4.97 -25.21 6.43
C GLY A 172 -6.31 -25.89 6.13
N ARG A 173 -6.82 -25.74 4.92
CA ARG A 173 -8.01 -26.45 4.45
C ARG A 173 -7.63 -27.82 3.94
N ASN A 174 -8.53 -28.78 4.10
CA ASN A 174 -8.43 -30.06 3.41
C ASN A 174 -9.26 -30.02 2.11
N LEU A 175 -9.03 -30.99 1.21
CA LEU A 175 -9.73 -31.02 -0.08
C LEU A 175 -11.24 -31.20 0.09
N ASP A 176 -11.69 -31.96 1.11
CA ASP A 176 -13.13 -32.14 1.39
C ASP A 176 -13.78 -30.80 1.78
N ASP A 177 -13.09 -29.97 2.57
CA ASP A 177 -13.59 -28.63 2.91
C ASP A 177 -13.71 -27.75 1.67
N VAL A 178 -12.75 -27.86 0.74
CA VAL A 178 -12.76 -27.12 -0.54
C VAL A 178 -13.96 -27.58 -1.39
N LEU A 179 -14.16 -28.86 -1.54
CA LEU A 179 -15.28 -29.44 -2.31
C LEU A 179 -16.65 -29.05 -1.73
N ASN A 180 -16.78 -29.06 -0.40
CA ASN A 180 -18.02 -28.68 0.26
C ASN A 180 -18.34 -27.18 0.17
N THR A 181 -17.33 -26.34 -0.07
CA THR A 181 -17.51 -24.89 -0.21
C THR A 181 -17.64 -24.44 -1.67
N THR A 182 -17.29 -25.29 -2.62
CA THR A 182 -17.44 -25.01 -4.05
C THR A 182 -18.93 -25.15 -4.39
N ARG A 183 -19.58 -24.02 -4.71
CA ARG A 183 -20.96 -24.04 -5.20
C ARG A 183 -21.02 -24.77 -6.54
N GLU A 184 -22.10 -25.47 -6.81
CA GLU A 184 -22.43 -25.91 -8.17
C GLU A 184 -22.60 -24.66 -9.03
N LEU A 185 -21.53 -24.27 -9.74
CA LEU A 185 -21.56 -23.22 -10.74
C LEU A 185 -21.88 -23.88 -12.08
N ASP A 186 -22.72 -23.28 -12.89
CA ASP A 186 -22.95 -23.70 -14.27
C ASP A 186 -21.62 -23.66 -15.04
N GLY A 187 -21.34 -24.68 -15.86
CA GLY A 187 -20.14 -24.75 -16.71
C GLY A 187 -19.00 -25.68 -16.22
N GLN A 188 -19.21 -26.45 -15.18
CA GLN A 188 -18.22 -27.41 -14.66
C GLN A 188 -18.05 -28.67 -15.55
N SER A 189 -18.69 -28.73 -16.72
CA SER A 189 -18.60 -29.89 -17.63
C SER A 189 -17.18 -30.14 -18.17
N GLU A 190 -16.33 -29.09 -18.21
CA GLU A 190 -14.94 -29.21 -18.68
C GLU A 190 -13.97 -29.73 -17.61
N LYS A 191 -14.33 -29.64 -16.32
CA LYS A 191 -13.46 -30.01 -15.19
C LYS A 191 -13.65 -31.45 -14.77
N HIS A 192 -12.56 -32.12 -14.40
CA HIS A 192 -12.61 -33.44 -13.78
C HIS A 192 -13.15 -33.38 -12.34
N ASN A 193 -12.81 -32.29 -11.62
CA ASN A 193 -13.18 -32.05 -10.25
C ASN A 193 -13.55 -30.55 -10.04
N PRO A 194 -14.58 -30.23 -9.26
CA PRO A 194 -14.95 -28.83 -8.98
C PRO A 194 -13.84 -27.98 -8.35
N ALA A 195 -12.88 -28.59 -7.67
CA ALA A 195 -11.73 -27.90 -7.08
C ALA A 195 -10.64 -27.54 -8.10
N ASP A 196 -10.68 -28.10 -9.31
CA ASP A 196 -9.70 -27.79 -10.36
C ASP A 196 -9.82 -26.33 -10.77
N PHE A 197 -8.70 -25.70 -11.10
CA PHE A 197 -8.69 -24.31 -11.51
C PHE A 197 -8.04 -24.13 -12.88
N ALA A 198 -8.50 -23.11 -13.62
CA ALA A 198 -8.05 -22.89 -14.98
C ALA A 198 -6.65 -22.26 -15.03
N PHE A 199 -5.82 -22.78 -15.90
CA PHE A 199 -4.56 -22.20 -16.34
C PHE A 199 -4.69 -21.43 -17.63
N TRP A 200 -5.49 -21.98 -18.56
CA TRP A 200 -5.77 -21.41 -19.85
C TRP A 200 -7.22 -21.65 -20.20
N LYS A 201 -7.92 -20.58 -20.58
CA LYS A 201 -9.30 -20.68 -21.04
C LYS A 201 -9.38 -20.48 -22.54
N CYS A 202 -10.06 -21.39 -23.23
CA CYS A 202 -10.38 -21.25 -24.64
C CYS A 202 -11.30 -20.01 -24.81
N ALA A 203 -10.90 -19.08 -25.68
CA ALA A 203 -11.66 -17.86 -25.93
C ALA A 203 -12.90 -18.12 -26.77
N GLN A 204 -14.03 -17.51 -26.37
CA GLN A 204 -15.20 -17.42 -27.22
C GLN A 204 -15.01 -16.33 -28.27
N PRO A 205 -15.78 -16.32 -29.38
CA PRO A 205 -15.64 -15.33 -30.45
C PRO A 205 -15.69 -13.87 -30.00
N GLU A 206 -16.44 -13.56 -28.96
CA GLU A 206 -16.60 -12.24 -28.36
C GLU A 206 -15.43 -11.76 -27.51
N HIS A 207 -14.53 -12.67 -27.09
CA HIS A 207 -13.37 -12.29 -26.30
C HIS A 207 -12.34 -11.55 -27.16
N ILE A 208 -12.17 -10.26 -26.90
CA ILE A 208 -11.19 -9.40 -27.58
C ILE A 208 -9.77 -9.72 -27.07
N MET A 209 -9.59 -9.85 -25.75
CA MET A 209 -8.30 -10.16 -25.13
C MET A 209 -8.07 -11.67 -25.20
N ARG A 210 -7.37 -12.10 -26.24
CA ARG A 210 -6.99 -13.50 -26.47
C ARG A 210 -5.68 -13.59 -27.22
N TRP A 211 -4.95 -14.64 -26.96
CA TRP A 211 -3.64 -14.92 -27.54
C TRP A 211 -3.59 -16.34 -28.07
N PRO A 212 -2.79 -16.61 -29.12
CA PRO A 212 -2.55 -17.96 -29.58
C PRO A 212 -1.77 -18.76 -28.53
N SER A 213 -2.16 -19.99 -28.31
CA SER A 213 -1.44 -20.95 -27.47
C SER A 213 -1.39 -22.34 -28.15
N PRO A 214 -0.61 -23.30 -27.61
CA PRO A 214 -0.60 -24.66 -28.12
C PRO A 214 -1.94 -25.37 -28.06
N TRP A 215 -2.86 -24.91 -27.18
CA TRP A 215 -4.14 -25.57 -26.92
C TRP A 215 -5.31 -24.91 -27.67
N SER A 216 -5.36 -23.60 -27.68
CA SER A 216 -6.36 -22.80 -28.39
C SER A 216 -5.97 -21.33 -28.40
N ASP A 217 -6.67 -20.52 -29.22
CA ASP A 217 -6.75 -19.09 -28.97
C ASP A 217 -7.52 -18.87 -27.66
N GLY A 218 -6.91 -18.17 -26.72
CA GLY A 218 -7.47 -18.04 -25.36
C GLY A 218 -6.75 -17.01 -24.51
N PHE A 219 -6.94 -17.11 -23.22
CA PHE A 219 -6.35 -16.22 -22.22
C PHE A 219 -5.97 -16.99 -20.94
N PRO A 220 -4.97 -16.49 -20.17
CA PRO A 220 -4.53 -17.16 -18.96
C PRO A 220 -5.57 -17.11 -17.86
N GLY A 221 -5.63 -18.13 -17.01
CA GLY A 221 -6.34 -18.09 -15.75
C GLY A 221 -5.60 -17.23 -14.71
N TRP A 222 -6.34 -16.55 -13.86
CA TRP A 222 -5.82 -15.60 -12.88
C TRP A 222 -4.71 -16.16 -11.98
N HIS A 223 -4.76 -17.43 -11.63
CA HIS A 223 -3.81 -18.02 -10.68
C HIS A 223 -2.42 -18.29 -11.24
N ALA A 224 -2.22 -18.29 -12.57
CA ALA A 224 -0.92 -18.58 -13.20
C ALA A 224 0.04 -17.38 -13.24
N GLU A 225 -0.49 -16.16 -13.18
CA GLU A 225 0.27 -14.94 -13.45
C GLU A 225 1.37 -14.68 -12.43
N CYS A 226 1.07 -14.74 -11.12
CA CYS A 226 2.03 -14.41 -10.07
C CYS A 226 3.15 -15.44 -9.98
N THR A 227 2.85 -16.73 -10.16
CA THR A 227 3.85 -17.79 -10.22
C THR A 227 4.81 -17.58 -11.39
N ALA A 228 4.30 -17.33 -12.60
CA ALA A 228 5.13 -17.13 -13.80
C ALA A 228 5.99 -15.87 -13.69
N MET A 229 5.42 -14.76 -13.25
CA MET A 229 6.14 -13.48 -13.11
C MET A 229 7.13 -13.50 -11.92
N GLY A 230 6.78 -14.17 -10.81
CA GLY A 230 7.66 -14.39 -9.66
C GLY A 230 8.89 -15.17 -10.08
N LYS A 231 8.72 -16.32 -10.76
CA LYS A 231 9.80 -17.14 -11.30
C LYS A 231 10.70 -16.35 -12.26
N LYS A 232 10.11 -15.54 -13.14
CA LYS A 232 10.85 -14.73 -14.12
C LYS A 232 11.77 -13.70 -13.49
N TYR A 233 11.29 -12.95 -12.50
CA TYR A 233 12.00 -11.77 -11.97
C TYR A 233 12.78 -12.05 -10.70
N LEU A 234 12.38 -13.03 -9.91
CA LEU A 234 13.01 -13.38 -8.64
C LEU A 234 13.72 -14.72 -8.63
N GLY A 235 13.48 -15.56 -9.66
CA GLY A 235 14.10 -16.87 -9.79
C GLY A 235 13.22 -18.01 -9.27
N GLU A 236 13.81 -19.22 -9.25
CA GLU A 236 13.12 -20.43 -8.79
C GLU A 236 12.76 -20.38 -7.31
N HIS A 237 13.55 -19.64 -6.52
CA HIS A 237 13.32 -19.40 -5.10
C HIS A 237 13.54 -17.93 -4.76
N PHE A 238 12.64 -17.37 -3.95
CA PHE A 238 12.76 -16.02 -3.44
C PHE A 238 12.26 -15.90 -2.00
N ASP A 239 12.57 -14.76 -1.35
CA ASP A 239 12.45 -14.64 0.08
C ASP A 239 11.00 -14.47 0.54
N ILE A 240 10.29 -13.46 0.02
CA ILE A 240 9.01 -13.03 0.57
C ILE A 240 7.94 -12.97 -0.53
N HIS A 241 6.79 -13.59 -0.26
CA HIS A 241 5.56 -13.37 -1.02
C HIS A 241 4.46 -12.81 -0.11
N GLY A 242 3.80 -11.75 -0.57
CA GLY A 242 2.83 -11.03 0.23
C GLY A 242 1.53 -10.68 -0.48
N GLY A 243 0.49 -10.48 0.35
CA GLY A 243 -0.83 -10.04 -0.11
C GLY A 243 -1.83 -9.89 1.03
N GLY A 244 -3.11 -9.70 0.70
CA GLY A 244 -4.21 -9.74 1.67
C GLY A 244 -4.52 -11.16 2.14
N MET A 245 -5.11 -11.31 3.33
CA MET A 245 -5.56 -12.62 3.84
C MET A 245 -6.58 -13.30 2.93
N ASP A 246 -7.33 -12.57 2.15
CA ASP A 246 -8.29 -13.07 1.17
C ASP A 246 -7.59 -13.84 0.03
N LEU A 247 -6.32 -13.56 -0.24
CA LEU A 247 -5.52 -14.27 -1.23
C LEU A 247 -4.96 -15.61 -0.72
N ILE A 248 -4.93 -15.86 0.59
CA ILE A 248 -4.42 -17.12 1.13
C ILE A 248 -5.10 -18.32 0.44
N PHE A 249 -6.42 -18.21 0.24
CA PHE A 249 -7.20 -19.19 -0.50
C PHE A 249 -8.25 -18.48 -1.39
N PRO A 250 -8.35 -18.84 -2.68
CA PRO A 250 -7.57 -19.90 -3.36
C PRO A 250 -6.21 -19.48 -3.92
N HIS A 251 -5.94 -18.18 -4.15
CA HIS A 251 -4.88 -17.68 -5.03
C HIS A 251 -3.46 -18.16 -4.63
N HIS A 252 -3.00 -17.86 -3.42
CA HIS A 252 -1.65 -18.25 -2.97
C HIS A 252 -1.51 -19.75 -2.74
N GLU A 253 -2.59 -20.44 -2.35
CA GLU A 253 -2.60 -21.91 -2.31
C GLU A 253 -2.38 -22.51 -3.69
N CYS A 254 -3.03 -21.95 -4.72
CA CYS A 254 -2.81 -22.34 -6.11
C CYS A 254 -1.37 -22.06 -6.56
N GLU A 255 -0.75 -20.96 -6.14
CA GLU A 255 0.65 -20.64 -6.48
C GLU A 255 1.63 -21.65 -5.87
N ILE A 256 1.43 -22.07 -4.61
CA ILE A 256 2.21 -23.14 -3.99
C ILE A 256 2.06 -24.44 -4.81
N ALA A 257 0.81 -24.80 -5.15
CA ALA A 257 0.56 -26.02 -5.94
C ALA A 257 1.24 -25.95 -7.31
N GLN A 258 1.23 -24.80 -7.96
CA GLN A 258 1.88 -24.57 -9.27
C GLN A 258 3.40 -24.68 -9.17
N SER A 259 4.02 -24.05 -8.18
CA SER A 259 5.48 -24.12 -8.02
C SER A 259 5.93 -25.54 -7.70
N VAL A 260 5.26 -26.24 -6.81
CA VAL A 260 5.56 -27.65 -6.49
C VAL A 260 5.33 -28.54 -7.70
N ALA A 261 4.23 -28.35 -8.45
CA ALA A 261 3.93 -29.15 -9.64
C ALA A 261 4.90 -28.90 -10.79
N SER A 262 5.46 -27.68 -10.93
CA SER A 262 6.40 -27.34 -11.99
C SER A 262 7.84 -27.72 -11.66
N GLN A 263 8.32 -27.47 -10.44
CA GLN A 263 9.74 -27.60 -10.07
C GLN A 263 10.01 -28.54 -8.87
N GLY A 264 8.97 -29.10 -8.24
CA GLY A 264 9.09 -30.07 -7.16
C GLY A 264 9.11 -29.49 -5.74
N GLU A 265 9.21 -28.17 -5.62
CA GLU A 265 9.26 -27.48 -4.32
C GLU A 265 8.63 -26.08 -4.38
N ASP A 266 8.27 -25.52 -3.20
CA ASP A 266 7.74 -24.16 -3.09
C ASP A 266 8.83 -23.14 -3.43
N MET A 267 8.45 -22.12 -4.21
CA MET A 267 9.37 -21.04 -4.59
C MET A 267 9.55 -19.99 -3.47
N VAL A 268 8.68 -19.94 -2.47
CA VAL A 268 8.61 -18.88 -1.49
C VAL A 268 9.05 -19.34 -0.11
N HIS A 269 9.96 -18.57 0.50
CA HIS A 269 10.47 -18.87 1.84
C HIS A 269 9.55 -18.32 2.95
N TYR A 270 9.06 -17.09 2.81
CA TYR A 270 8.18 -16.44 3.78
C TYR A 270 6.90 -15.96 3.11
N TRP A 271 5.76 -16.51 3.54
CA TRP A 271 4.43 -16.06 3.16
C TRP A 271 3.90 -15.05 4.17
N MET A 272 3.65 -13.82 3.73
CA MET A 272 3.19 -12.73 4.60
C MET A 272 1.81 -12.22 4.16
N HIS A 273 0.89 -12.07 5.11
CA HIS A 273 -0.46 -11.61 4.81
C HIS A 273 -0.89 -10.51 5.77
N ASN A 274 -1.39 -9.41 5.21
CA ASN A 274 -2.10 -8.41 6.01
C ASN A 274 -3.56 -8.83 6.21
N ASN A 275 -4.09 -8.51 7.40
CA ASN A 275 -5.48 -8.84 7.73
C ASN A 275 -6.46 -7.91 7.01
N MET A 276 -7.74 -8.28 7.09
CA MET A 276 -8.85 -7.59 6.43
C MET A 276 -9.10 -6.19 7.04
N LEU A 277 -9.83 -5.38 6.27
CA LEU A 277 -10.38 -4.11 6.71
C LEU A 277 -11.91 -4.24 6.74
N THR A 278 -12.52 -3.71 7.80
CA THR A 278 -13.97 -3.56 7.95
C THR A 278 -14.34 -2.08 7.90
N VAL A 279 -15.60 -1.80 7.63
CA VAL A 279 -16.19 -0.45 7.65
C VAL A 279 -17.34 -0.48 8.64
N ASN A 280 -17.23 0.22 9.77
CA ASN A 280 -18.19 0.19 10.88
C ASN A 280 -18.54 -1.25 11.29
N GLY A 281 -17.52 -2.10 11.48
CA GLY A 281 -17.66 -3.49 11.87
C GLY A 281 -18.15 -4.46 10.79
N GLN A 282 -18.40 -3.99 9.56
CA GLN A 282 -18.90 -4.81 8.46
C GLN A 282 -17.84 -4.98 7.36
N LYS A 283 -17.88 -6.12 6.67
CA LYS A 283 -17.05 -6.32 5.48
C LYS A 283 -17.36 -5.23 4.45
N MET A 284 -16.30 -4.64 3.86
CA MET A 284 -16.45 -3.69 2.76
C MET A 284 -16.95 -4.40 1.49
N GLY A 285 -17.98 -3.85 0.86
CA GLY A 285 -18.53 -4.39 -0.38
C GLY A 285 -19.54 -3.48 -1.05
N LYS A 286 -19.59 -3.51 -2.38
CA LYS A 286 -20.54 -2.68 -3.17
C LYS A 286 -21.99 -2.95 -2.81
N SER A 287 -22.35 -4.20 -2.54
CA SER A 287 -23.70 -4.61 -2.15
C SER A 287 -24.14 -4.05 -0.79
N TYR A 288 -23.21 -3.66 0.07
CA TYR A 288 -23.50 -3.08 1.39
C TYR A 288 -23.52 -1.54 1.38
N GLY A 289 -23.24 -0.90 0.24
CA GLY A 289 -23.16 0.57 0.14
C GLY A 289 -22.02 1.21 0.93
N ASN A 290 -21.07 0.41 1.41
CA ASN A 290 -19.92 0.82 2.22
C ASN A 290 -18.57 0.68 1.47
N PHE A 291 -18.62 0.60 0.15
CA PHE A 291 -17.45 0.53 -0.70
C PHE A 291 -16.96 1.96 -0.98
N ILE A 292 -15.84 2.33 -0.41
CA ILE A 292 -15.29 3.68 -0.46
C ILE A 292 -13.98 3.67 -1.24
N THR A 293 -13.91 4.44 -2.31
CA THR A 293 -12.67 4.64 -3.08
C THR A 293 -11.72 5.60 -2.37
N LEU A 294 -10.43 5.52 -2.68
CA LEU A 294 -9.44 6.44 -2.11
C LEU A 294 -9.69 7.89 -2.55
N GLU A 295 -10.14 8.09 -3.78
CA GLU A 295 -10.50 9.44 -4.26
C GLU A 295 -11.67 10.04 -3.47
N GLU A 296 -12.72 9.26 -3.20
CA GLU A 296 -13.85 9.70 -2.37
C GLU A 296 -13.40 10.03 -0.96
N LEU A 297 -12.50 9.24 -0.38
CA LEU A 297 -11.90 9.53 0.93
C LEU A 297 -11.15 10.86 0.94
N PHE A 298 -10.29 11.06 -0.05
CA PHE A 298 -9.48 12.28 -0.13
C PHE A 298 -10.32 13.54 -0.40
N LYS A 299 -11.47 13.38 -1.07
CA LYS A 299 -12.38 14.49 -1.41
C LYS A 299 -13.56 14.63 -0.42
N GLY A 300 -13.80 13.66 0.45
CA GLY A 300 -14.95 13.64 1.34
C GLY A 300 -16.30 13.53 0.63
N THR A 301 -16.34 12.86 -0.54
CA THR A 301 -17.54 12.85 -1.41
C THR A 301 -18.46 11.65 -1.21
N HIS A 302 -18.01 10.60 -0.48
CA HIS A 302 -18.85 9.45 -0.21
C HIS A 302 -19.87 9.75 0.90
N PRO A 303 -21.14 9.29 0.79
CA PRO A 303 -22.19 9.62 1.77
C PRO A 303 -21.91 9.19 3.22
N MET A 304 -21.05 8.19 3.42
CA MET A 304 -20.65 7.72 4.76
C MET A 304 -19.55 8.58 5.40
N LEU A 305 -18.96 9.51 4.68
CA LEU A 305 -17.88 10.36 5.19
C LEU A 305 -18.44 11.67 5.73
N GLU A 306 -17.97 12.07 6.91
CA GLU A 306 -18.31 13.35 7.54
C GLU A 306 -17.45 14.50 7.00
N GLN A 307 -16.26 14.18 6.48
CA GLN A 307 -15.31 15.14 5.92
C GLN A 307 -14.35 14.47 4.92
N ALA A 308 -13.55 15.27 4.25
CA ALA A 308 -12.37 14.81 3.53
C ALA A 308 -11.28 14.37 4.51
N TYR A 309 -10.54 13.32 4.17
CA TYR A 309 -9.40 12.86 4.95
C TYR A 309 -8.15 12.85 4.09
N SER A 310 -7.06 13.43 4.60
CA SER A 310 -5.82 13.46 3.87
C SER A 310 -5.26 12.06 3.63
N PRO A 311 -4.48 11.85 2.54
CA PRO A 311 -3.78 10.60 2.31
C PRO A 311 -2.90 10.17 3.49
N MET A 312 -2.25 11.12 4.16
CA MET A 312 -1.41 10.84 5.32
C MET A 312 -2.21 10.44 6.55
N THR A 313 -3.41 10.96 6.74
CA THR A 313 -4.35 10.48 7.77
C THR A 313 -4.70 9.00 7.52
N ILE A 314 -4.98 8.60 6.27
CA ILE A 314 -5.27 7.22 5.92
C ILE A 314 -4.05 6.31 6.13
N ARG A 315 -2.86 6.77 5.74
CA ARG A 315 -1.60 6.05 5.99
C ARG A 315 -1.35 5.87 7.49
N PHE A 316 -1.44 6.92 8.25
CA PHE A 316 -1.22 6.91 9.71
C PHE A 316 -2.25 6.01 10.41
N PHE A 317 -3.52 6.13 10.08
CA PHE A 317 -4.60 5.26 10.57
C PHE A 317 -4.29 3.78 10.32
N THR A 318 -3.85 3.45 9.10
CA THR A 318 -3.49 2.08 8.73
C THR A 318 -2.32 1.55 9.58
N LEU A 319 -1.31 2.37 9.83
CA LEU A 319 -0.11 2.02 10.60
C LEU A 319 -0.34 1.97 12.12
N GLN A 320 -1.43 2.55 12.63
CA GLN A 320 -1.82 2.44 14.04
C GLN A 320 -2.31 1.05 14.43
N ALA A 321 -2.59 0.18 13.47
CA ALA A 321 -2.91 -1.21 13.70
C ALA A 321 -1.80 -2.11 13.16
N HIS A 322 -1.48 -3.18 13.89
CA HIS A 322 -0.55 -4.20 13.39
C HIS A 322 -1.10 -4.79 12.08
N TYR A 323 -0.22 -5.07 11.09
CA TYR A 323 -0.68 -5.53 9.77
C TYR A 323 -1.49 -6.83 9.83
N ARG A 324 -1.23 -7.71 10.81
CA ARG A 324 -2.00 -8.94 11.04
C ARG A 324 -3.31 -8.76 11.82
N SER A 325 -3.59 -7.58 12.34
CA SER A 325 -4.85 -7.28 13.03
C SER A 325 -5.88 -6.73 12.06
N THR A 326 -7.16 -7.00 12.29
CA THR A 326 -8.24 -6.33 11.57
C THR A 326 -8.23 -4.83 11.86
N VAL A 327 -8.50 -4.02 10.85
CA VAL A 327 -8.68 -2.57 11.00
C VAL A 327 -10.14 -2.24 10.73
N ASP A 328 -10.77 -1.55 11.65
CA ASP A 328 -12.13 -1.07 11.46
C ASP A 328 -12.13 0.42 11.12
N PHE A 329 -12.59 0.71 9.92
CA PHE A 329 -12.70 2.06 9.40
C PHE A 329 -13.99 2.71 9.92
N SER A 330 -13.86 3.87 10.55
CA SER A 330 -14.98 4.75 10.92
C SER A 330 -14.54 6.21 10.88
N ASN A 331 -15.49 7.14 10.77
CA ASN A 331 -15.18 8.59 10.83
C ASN A 331 -14.49 8.96 12.16
N GLU A 332 -14.97 8.41 13.27
CA GLU A 332 -14.38 8.66 14.59
C GLU A 332 -12.92 8.21 14.66
N ALA A 333 -12.61 7.01 14.15
CA ALA A 333 -11.25 6.48 14.12
C ALA A 333 -10.33 7.32 13.22
N LEU A 334 -10.82 7.77 12.07
CA LEU A 334 -10.05 8.65 11.19
C LEU A 334 -9.81 10.03 11.77
N GLN A 335 -10.81 10.64 12.38
CA GLN A 335 -10.65 11.93 13.07
C GLN A 335 -9.67 11.84 14.25
N ALA A 336 -9.68 10.69 14.96
CA ALA A 336 -8.68 10.43 15.99
C ALA A 336 -7.27 10.27 15.40
N ALA A 337 -7.13 9.57 14.28
CA ALA A 337 -5.87 9.42 13.57
C ALA A 337 -5.33 10.76 13.05
N GLU A 338 -6.18 11.60 12.46
CA GLU A 338 -5.85 12.94 11.99
C GLU A 338 -5.29 13.82 13.13
N LYS A 339 -5.99 13.86 14.27
CA LYS A 339 -5.51 14.58 15.47
C LYS A 339 -4.20 14.00 16.02
N GLY A 340 -4.05 12.67 15.97
CA GLY A 340 -2.82 11.99 16.36
C GLY A 340 -1.66 12.37 15.47
N LEU A 341 -1.85 12.33 14.14
CA LEU A 341 -0.84 12.73 13.17
C LEU A 341 -0.42 14.19 13.36
N ALA A 342 -1.38 15.10 13.49
CA ALA A 342 -1.10 16.52 13.72
C ALA A 342 -0.24 16.73 14.97
N ARG A 343 -0.57 16.09 16.10
CA ARG A 343 0.21 16.17 17.34
C ARG A 343 1.63 15.61 17.18
N LEU A 344 1.81 14.57 16.37
CA LEU A 344 3.14 14.01 16.08
C LEU A 344 3.97 15.01 15.25
N MET A 345 3.37 15.61 14.23
CA MET A 345 4.03 16.62 13.39
C MET A 345 4.34 17.91 14.18
N ASP A 346 3.45 18.35 15.08
CA ASP A 346 3.72 19.47 15.99
C ASP A 346 4.97 19.21 16.86
N ALA A 347 5.16 17.98 17.34
CA ALA A 347 6.36 17.61 18.09
C ALA A 347 7.62 17.64 17.20
N VAL A 348 7.52 17.18 15.96
CA VAL A 348 8.63 17.26 14.97
C VAL A 348 9.04 18.72 14.76
N HIS A 349 8.07 19.62 14.50
CA HIS A 349 8.33 21.07 14.38
C HIS A 349 8.84 21.70 15.67
N GLY A 350 8.43 21.16 16.82
CA GLY A 350 8.87 21.58 18.14
C GLY A 350 10.38 21.37 18.34
N LEU A 351 10.96 20.33 17.74
CA LEU A 351 12.39 20.03 17.85
C LEU A 351 13.29 21.17 17.38
N ASP A 352 12.86 21.95 16.38
CA ASP A 352 13.63 23.08 15.85
C ASP A 352 13.60 24.32 16.75
N LYS A 353 12.67 24.36 17.72
CA LYS A 353 12.53 25.45 18.67
C LYS A 353 13.31 25.21 19.97
N ILE A 354 13.88 24.00 20.15
CA ILE A 354 14.61 23.64 21.36
C ILE A 354 15.98 24.29 21.37
N THR A 355 16.30 24.97 22.47
CA THR A 355 17.64 25.45 22.77
C THR A 355 18.36 24.40 23.65
N PRO A 356 19.53 23.86 23.20
CA PRO A 356 20.27 22.87 23.97
C PRO A 356 20.76 23.42 25.33
N ALA A 357 20.79 22.55 26.33
CA ALA A 357 21.30 22.78 27.67
C ALA A 357 22.65 22.05 27.88
N ALA A 358 23.28 22.26 29.03
CA ALA A 358 24.53 21.60 29.39
C ALA A 358 24.36 20.10 29.74
N THR A 359 23.15 19.71 30.17
CA THR A 359 22.83 18.32 30.59
C THR A 359 21.49 17.89 30.07
N SER A 360 21.34 16.58 29.82
CA SER A 360 20.07 15.95 29.48
C SER A 360 19.41 15.34 30.73
N THR A 361 18.10 15.51 30.87
CA THR A 361 17.26 14.82 31.87
C THR A 361 16.45 13.68 31.27
N ILE A 362 16.52 13.48 29.96
CA ILE A 362 15.78 12.47 29.21
C ILE A 362 16.73 11.42 28.59
N ASP A 363 16.22 10.24 28.31
CA ASP A 363 16.95 9.14 27.69
C ASP A 363 16.50 8.92 26.23
N VAL A 364 17.17 9.63 25.31
CA VAL A 364 16.90 9.56 23.87
C VAL A 364 17.34 8.22 23.28
N LYS A 365 18.45 7.64 23.78
CA LYS A 365 18.99 6.37 23.26
C LYS A 365 18.01 5.21 23.51
N SER A 366 17.38 5.19 24.67
CA SER A 366 16.32 4.22 24.99
C SER A 366 15.12 4.34 24.06
N LEU A 367 14.71 5.57 23.69
CA LEU A 367 13.61 5.79 22.76
C LEU A 367 13.92 5.15 21.39
N ARG A 368 15.08 5.45 20.82
CA ARG A 368 15.51 4.90 19.53
C ARG A 368 15.61 3.38 19.56
N ALA A 369 16.19 2.82 20.63
CA ALA A 369 16.31 1.37 20.80
C ALA A 369 14.94 0.68 20.82
N LYS A 370 13.96 1.23 21.56
CA LYS A 370 12.58 0.71 21.62
C LYS A 370 11.87 0.75 20.27
N CYS A 371 12.07 1.80 19.47
CA CYS A 371 11.51 1.88 18.13
C CYS A 371 12.07 0.76 17.21
N TYR A 372 13.37 0.48 17.28
CA TYR A 372 13.96 -0.63 16.54
C TYR A 372 13.48 -2.00 17.05
N GLU A 373 13.38 -2.19 18.36
CA GLU A 373 12.87 -3.42 18.96
C GLU A 373 11.45 -3.73 18.44
N ALA A 374 10.59 -2.71 18.42
CA ALA A 374 9.24 -2.85 17.89
C ALA A 374 9.22 -3.18 16.38
N MET A 375 10.06 -2.52 15.56
CA MET A 375 10.15 -2.85 14.14
C MET A 375 10.70 -4.26 13.91
N ASN A 376 11.67 -4.69 14.70
CA ASN A 376 12.26 -6.03 14.62
C ASN A 376 11.28 -7.13 15.08
N ASP A 377 10.24 -6.79 15.83
CA ASP A 377 9.19 -7.70 16.25
C ASP A 377 8.00 -7.67 15.27
N ASP A 378 8.19 -8.23 14.08
CA ASP A 378 7.15 -8.43 13.09
C ASP A 378 6.52 -7.10 12.60
N LEU A 379 7.36 -6.08 12.38
CA LEU A 379 6.95 -4.77 11.86
C LEU A 379 5.85 -4.09 12.73
N ASN A 380 6.03 -4.09 14.02
CA ASN A 380 5.02 -3.62 14.99
C ASN A 380 4.90 -2.09 14.98
N SER A 381 4.38 -1.54 13.88
CA SER A 381 4.19 -0.10 13.68
C SER A 381 3.35 0.59 14.78
N PRO A 382 2.28 -0.01 15.34
CA PRO A 382 1.55 0.64 16.43
C PRO A 382 2.41 0.88 17.68
N ILE A 383 3.33 -0.03 18.01
CA ILE A 383 4.25 0.16 19.14
C ILE A 383 5.30 1.22 18.81
N VAL A 384 5.80 1.27 17.57
CA VAL A 384 6.67 2.37 17.11
C VAL A 384 5.98 3.72 17.28
N ILE A 385 4.73 3.83 16.83
CA ILE A 385 3.92 5.06 16.96
C ILE A 385 3.73 5.43 18.44
N ALA A 386 3.48 4.46 19.31
CA ALA A 386 3.37 4.71 20.76
C ALA A 386 4.70 5.29 21.32
N HIS A 387 5.85 4.73 20.96
CA HIS A 387 7.15 5.26 21.38
C HIS A 387 7.44 6.65 20.79
N LEU A 388 7.00 6.93 19.55
CA LEU A 388 7.11 8.28 18.99
C LEU A 388 6.24 9.30 19.76
N PHE A 389 5.08 8.90 20.29
CA PHE A 389 4.30 9.75 21.20
C PHE A 389 4.97 9.95 22.56
N ASP A 390 5.70 8.95 23.10
CA ASP A 390 6.56 9.14 24.27
C ASP A 390 7.64 10.20 23.97
N GLY A 391 8.27 10.11 22.79
CA GLY A 391 9.21 11.11 22.31
C GLY A 391 8.57 12.50 22.15
N ALA A 392 7.36 12.59 21.61
CA ALA A 392 6.62 13.85 21.49
C ALA A 392 6.35 14.48 22.87
N LYS A 393 6.06 13.67 23.89
CA LYS A 393 5.95 14.14 25.26
C LYS A 393 7.27 14.69 25.80
N MET A 394 8.42 14.03 25.47
CA MET A 394 9.74 14.56 25.83
C MET A 394 9.96 15.95 25.19
N VAL A 395 9.68 16.11 23.91
CA VAL A 395 9.78 17.41 23.20
C VAL A 395 8.94 18.48 23.90
N ASN A 396 7.69 18.18 24.20
CA ASN A 396 6.79 19.14 24.87
C ASN A 396 7.27 19.53 26.27
N ASN A 397 7.81 18.58 27.05
CA ASN A 397 8.37 18.84 28.36
C ASN A 397 9.60 19.75 28.29
N ILE A 398 10.47 19.55 27.30
CA ILE A 398 11.65 20.40 27.08
C ILE A 398 11.19 21.83 26.72
N LEU A 399 10.25 21.97 25.80
CA LEU A 399 9.71 23.28 25.40
C LEU A 399 9.01 24.01 26.56
N ALA A 400 8.39 23.26 27.48
CA ALA A 400 7.78 23.80 28.68
C ALA A 400 8.80 24.11 29.81
N GLY A 401 10.08 23.79 29.63
CA GLY A 401 11.14 24.00 30.63
C GLY A 401 11.14 22.99 31.79
N ASN A 402 10.39 21.87 31.65
CA ASN A 402 10.33 20.81 32.67
C ASN A 402 11.50 19.81 32.54
N ASP A 403 12.04 19.67 31.34
CA ASP A 403 13.17 18.80 31.00
C ASP A 403 14.24 19.61 30.25
N SER A 404 15.43 19.03 30.14
CA SER A 404 16.55 19.60 29.40
C SER A 404 17.20 18.56 28.50
N ILE A 405 17.88 19.02 27.45
CA ILE A 405 18.54 18.16 26.47
C ILE A 405 19.87 18.80 26.01
N THR A 406 20.92 17.99 25.88
CA THR A 406 22.18 18.43 25.29
C THR A 406 22.08 18.58 23.77
N ALA A 407 23.05 19.25 23.14
CA ALA A 407 23.09 19.38 21.68
C ALA A 407 23.27 18.02 20.99
N GLU A 408 24.01 17.08 21.59
CA GLU A 408 24.22 15.73 21.06
C GLU A 408 22.91 14.92 21.10
N ASP A 409 22.25 14.87 22.26
CA ASP A 409 21.00 14.15 22.42
C ASP A 409 19.85 14.77 21.59
N LEU A 410 19.83 16.12 21.43
CA LEU A 410 18.86 16.78 20.55
C LEU A 410 19.06 16.35 19.10
N LYS A 411 20.31 16.24 18.65
CA LYS A 411 20.61 15.74 17.30
C LYS A 411 20.12 14.31 17.14
N GLU A 412 20.38 13.43 18.11
CA GLU A 412 19.91 12.04 18.09
C GLU A 412 18.39 11.94 18.12
N LEU A 413 17.72 12.80 18.89
CA LEU A 413 16.25 12.86 18.93
C LEU A 413 15.65 13.29 17.58
N LYS A 414 16.23 14.32 16.94
CA LYS A 414 15.84 14.76 15.59
C LYS A 414 16.03 13.64 14.56
N GLU A 415 17.18 12.97 14.57
CA GLU A 415 17.45 11.84 13.68
C GLU A 415 16.50 10.67 13.93
N THR A 416 16.11 10.42 15.18
CA THR A 416 15.17 9.36 15.54
C THR A 416 13.77 9.66 14.99
N PHE A 417 13.28 10.89 15.17
CA PHE A 417 11.99 11.29 14.60
C PHE A 417 12.00 11.27 13.07
N HIS A 418 13.07 11.81 12.46
CA HIS A 418 13.20 11.80 11.01
C HIS A 418 13.15 10.38 10.45
N LEU A 419 13.98 9.50 10.99
CA LEU A 419 14.08 8.12 10.58
C LEU A 419 12.74 7.37 10.70
N PHE A 420 12.13 7.41 11.88
CA PHE A 420 10.94 6.58 12.11
C PHE A 420 9.67 7.21 11.52
N CYS A 421 9.49 8.53 11.59
CA CYS A 421 8.30 9.16 11.00
C CYS A 421 8.35 9.17 9.48
N PHE A 422 9.47 9.62 8.87
CA PHE A 422 9.51 9.90 7.43
C PHE A 422 10.11 8.74 6.63
N ASP A 423 11.25 8.19 7.04
CA ASP A 423 11.92 7.16 6.23
C ASP A 423 11.25 5.80 6.38
N ILE A 424 10.90 5.37 7.61
CA ILE A 424 10.34 4.03 7.90
C ILE A 424 8.83 4.03 7.80
N LEU A 425 8.11 4.85 8.58
CA LEU A 425 6.65 4.92 8.52
C LEU A 425 6.15 5.64 7.26
N GLY A 426 7.02 6.36 6.53
CA GLY A 426 6.71 7.04 5.29
C GLY A 426 5.66 8.14 5.43
N LEU A 427 5.56 8.74 6.61
CA LEU A 427 4.70 9.89 6.83
C LEU A 427 5.25 11.11 6.09
N GLN A 428 4.41 12.04 5.76
CA GLN A 428 4.77 13.33 5.16
C GLN A 428 3.92 14.42 5.80
N GLU A 429 4.36 15.66 5.68
CA GLU A 429 3.50 16.80 6.00
C GLU A 429 2.34 16.88 5.01
N ASP A 430 1.16 17.17 5.51
CA ASP A 430 -0.04 17.27 4.67
C ASP A 430 0.02 18.50 3.76
N ASN A 431 0.03 18.28 2.45
CA ASN A 431 -0.02 19.38 1.47
C ASN A 431 -1.32 20.20 1.58
N ALA A 432 -2.43 19.58 2.00
CA ALA A 432 -3.69 20.29 2.24
C ALA A 432 -3.55 21.33 3.39
N SER A 433 -2.79 20.99 4.45
CA SER A 433 -2.49 21.96 5.52
C SER A 433 -1.60 23.11 5.02
N ASN A 434 -0.76 22.87 4.01
CA ASN A 434 0.02 23.91 3.38
C ASN A 434 -0.83 24.83 2.49
N GLU A 435 -1.77 24.31 1.71
CA GLU A 435 -2.70 25.14 0.92
C GLU A 435 -3.62 25.99 1.81
N GLU A 436 -4.14 25.42 2.90
CA GLU A 436 -4.93 26.17 3.89
C GLU A 436 -4.08 27.22 4.61
N ARG A 437 -2.84 26.90 4.97
CA ARG A 437 -1.88 27.84 5.55
C ARG A 437 -1.50 28.93 4.56
N GLU A 438 -1.26 28.61 3.30
CA GLU A 438 -0.98 29.59 2.24
C GLU A 438 -2.19 30.51 2.00
N ALA A 439 -3.41 29.94 1.99
CA ALA A 439 -4.62 30.73 1.88
C ALA A 439 -4.87 31.64 3.11
N ALA A 440 -4.64 31.12 4.32
CA ALA A 440 -4.72 31.91 5.54
C ALA A 440 -3.63 32.99 5.59
N PHE A 441 -2.41 32.64 5.20
CA PHE A 441 -1.29 33.54 5.08
C PHE A 441 -1.56 34.67 4.07
N GLY A 442 -2.11 34.35 2.90
CA GLY A 442 -2.54 35.34 1.92
C GLY A 442 -3.54 36.34 2.52
N LYS A 443 -4.56 35.84 3.23
CA LYS A 443 -5.56 36.70 3.90
C LYS A 443 -4.96 37.62 4.96
N VAL A 444 -3.93 37.16 5.70
CA VAL A 444 -3.22 38.00 6.69
C VAL A 444 -2.44 39.11 6.00
N VAL A 445 -1.78 38.81 4.87
CA VAL A 445 -1.07 39.85 4.08
C VAL A 445 -2.07 40.86 3.50
N ASP A 446 -3.20 40.39 2.95
CA ASP A 446 -4.25 41.28 2.44
C ASP A 446 -4.80 42.20 3.54
N MET A 447 -5.03 41.69 4.74
CA MET A 447 -5.46 42.47 5.89
C MET A 447 -4.42 43.56 6.27
N LEU A 448 -3.12 43.24 6.25
CA LEU A 448 -2.06 44.22 6.49
C LEU A 448 -2.01 45.30 5.40
N LEU A 449 -2.25 44.95 4.15
CA LEU A 449 -2.31 45.88 3.03
C LEU A 449 -3.56 46.80 3.10
N GLU A 450 -4.70 46.27 3.60
CA GLU A 450 -5.88 47.10 3.92
C GLU A 450 -5.56 48.13 5.02
N GLU A 451 -4.93 47.72 6.12
CA GLU A 451 -4.52 48.64 7.22
C GLU A 451 -3.53 49.68 6.73
N ARG A 452 -2.57 49.30 5.86
CA ARG A 452 -1.68 50.22 5.19
C ARG A 452 -2.44 51.25 4.33
N SER A 453 -3.46 50.80 3.59
CA SER A 453 -4.30 51.69 2.76
C SER A 453 -5.10 52.68 3.64
N LYS A 454 -5.68 52.23 4.75
CA LYS A 454 -6.36 53.10 5.72
C LYS A 454 -5.41 54.11 6.34
N ALA A 455 -4.18 53.73 6.70
CA ALA A 455 -3.17 54.65 7.21
C ALA A 455 -2.82 55.73 6.17
N LYS A 456 -2.64 55.36 4.89
CA LYS A 456 -2.44 56.32 3.80
C LYS A 456 -3.61 57.35 3.68
N ALA A 457 -4.86 56.83 3.72
CA ALA A 457 -6.06 57.69 3.63
C ALA A 457 -6.13 58.68 4.78
N ASN A 458 -5.68 58.28 5.96
CA ASN A 458 -5.63 59.13 7.18
C ASN A 458 -4.36 60.00 7.27
N LYS A 459 -3.50 59.98 6.26
CA LYS A 459 -2.20 60.66 6.21
C LYS A 459 -1.22 60.23 7.33
N ASP A 460 -1.42 59.02 7.88
CA ASP A 460 -0.48 58.37 8.79
C ASP A 460 0.60 57.64 7.99
N TRP A 461 1.57 58.43 7.53
CA TRP A 461 2.69 57.95 6.69
C TRP A 461 3.61 57.03 7.50
N ALA A 462 3.75 57.23 8.81
CA ALA A 462 4.64 56.47 9.65
C ALA A 462 4.15 54.98 9.74
N THR A 463 2.88 54.74 9.98
CA THR A 463 2.28 53.37 10.00
C THR A 463 2.30 52.75 8.60
N SER A 464 1.99 53.52 7.56
CA SER A 464 2.01 53.02 6.16
C SER A 464 3.40 52.55 5.73
N ASP A 465 4.45 53.34 6.03
CA ASP A 465 5.82 53.01 5.67
C ASP A 465 6.37 51.86 6.54
N LYS A 466 6.00 51.80 7.81
CA LYS A 466 6.34 50.66 8.69
C LYS A 466 5.87 49.35 8.11
N ILE A 467 4.57 49.23 7.77
CA ILE A 467 3.98 48.00 7.22
C ILE A 467 4.68 47.58 5.91
N ARG A 468 4.94 48.57 5.01
CA ARG A 468 5.65 48.33 3.76
C ARG A 468 7.05 47.78 4.01
N ASN A 469 7.81 48.43 4.88
CA ASN A 469 9.21 48.05 5.14
C ASN A 469 9.32 46.68 5.79
N GLU A 470 8.42 46.33 6.73
CA GLU A 470 8.39 45.04 7.35
C GLU A 470 8.02 43.93 6.36
N LEU A 471 7.01 44.14 5.51
CA LEU A 471 6.66 43.19 4.45
C LEU A 471 7.80 43.02 3.42
N THR A 472 8.47 44.13 3.07
CA THR A 472 9.65 44.09 2.16
C THR A 472 10.82 43.34 2.78
N ALA A 473 11.07 43.49 4.08
CA ALA A 473 12.08 42.73 4.83
C ALA A 473 11.80 41.23 4.86
N LEU A 474 10.51 40.84 4.75
CA LEU A 474 10.04 39.46 4.64
C LEU A 474 9.96 38.96 3.17
N CYS A 475 10.64 39.65 2.26
CA CYS A 475 10.71 39.34 0.81
C CYS A 475 9.42 39.53 0.03
N PHE A 476 8.44 40.31 0.53
CA PHE A 476 7.25 40.67 -0.24
C PHE A 476 7.54 41.87 -1.17
N GLU A 477 7.22 41.73 -2.43
CA GLU A 477 7.14 42.81 -3.39
C GLU A 477 5.70 43.35 -3.40
N ILE A 478 5.54 44.64 -3.11
CA ILE A 478 4.24 45.31 -3.05
C ILE A 478 4.13 46.30 -4.19
N LYS A 479 3.07 46.20 -5.00
CA LYS A 479 2.74 47.13 -6.07
C LYS A 479 1.47 47.88 -5.76
N ASP A 480 1.52 49.19 -5.65
CA ASP A 480 0.33 50.03 -5.48
C ASP A 480 -0.33 50.28 -6.85
N GLY A 481 -1.59 49.85 -7.01
CA GLY A 481 -2.45 50.04 -8.16
C GLY A 481 -3.55 51.05 -7.90
N LYS A 482 -4.36 51.36 -8.95
CA LYS A 482 -5.54 52.25 -8.83
C LYS A 482 -6.66 51.63 -8.00
N ASP A 483 -6.77 50.31 -8.03
CA ASP A 483 -7.85 49.54 -7.38
C ASP A 483 -7.40 48.85 -6.09
N GLY A 484 -6.18 49.11 -5.59
CA GLY A 484 -5.61 48.51 -4.39
C GLY A 484 -4.13 48.18 -4.49
N SER A 485 -3.59 47.51 -3.47
CA SER A 485 -2.17 47.05 -3.50
C SER A 485 -2.16 45.55 -3.81
N GLU A 486 -1.33 45.17 -4.78
CA GLU A 486 -1.03 43.77 -5.10
C GLU A 486 0.30 43.38 -4.46
N TRP A 487 0.44 42.11 -4.14
CA TRP A 487 1.67 41.61 -3.55
C TRP A 487 2.14 40.29 -4.18
N LYS A 488 3.43 40.04 -4.09
CA LYS A 488 4.09 38.81 -4.50
C LYS A 488 5.19 38.47 -3.51
N LEU A 489 5.25 37.20 -3.07
CA LEU A 489 6.39 36.71 -2.31
C LEU A 489 7.52 36.30 -3.27
N ASN A 490 8.68 36.90 -3.15
CA ASN A 490 9.87 36.55 -3.91
C ASN A 490 10.65 35.50 -3.10
N LYS A 491 10.87 34.33 -3.70
CA LYS A 491 11.70 33.23 -3.11
C LYS A 491 13.17 33.56 -3.26
#